data_c736b489f4d8c17a539191d9464ed283
#
_entry.id   c736b489f4d8c17a539191d9464ed283
#
_cell.length_a   1.000
_cell.length_b   1.000
_cell.length_c   1.000
_cell.angle_alpha   90.00
_cell.angle_beta   90.00
_cell.angle_gamma   90.00
#
_symmetry.space_group_name_H-M   'P 1'
#
loop_
_entity.id
_entity.type
_entity.pdbx_description
1 polymer ?
#
loop_
_entity_poly.entity_id
_entity_poly.type
_entity_poly.pdbx_seq_one_letter_code
_entity_poly.pdbx_strand_id
1 'polypeptide(L)'
;MLDIRTLKREALVQAERRVFIDNEFEPLLDRLLKALNTEASLNEVGVGFHGARLRDLLTNRLRMEAWVEKHPEILEETIERPIVVVGLPRTGTTMLHRTIATDTSLLAPIWYEVRQPVPLADDFEREDERIGISEAEVTAMLEAAPELAAIHPMDARAPDEEIMLLEHSFMSTVPECYAHIPEFGDWLYEQDQSAGYDYLYRCLQFLQWQKRRKGQTGTRWLLKTPHHLHY
;
A
#
# COMPACT_ATOMS: atom_id res chain seq x y z
N MET A 1 12.02 -1.52 20.86
CA MET A 1 11.39 -2.77 20.41
C MET A 1 9.98 -2.44 19.92
N LEU A 2 9.60 -2.93 18.77
CA LEU A 2 8.25 -2.76 18.20
C LEU A 2 7.28 -3.74 18.88
N ASP A 3 6.10 -3.25 19.26
CA ASP A 3 5.08 -4.02 19.99
C ASP A 3 3.69 -3.81 19.38
N ILE A 4 3.00 -4.91 19.09
CA ILE A 4 1.70 -4.89 18.42
C ILE A 4 0.61 -4.15 19.21
N ARG A 5 0.59 -4.30 20.55
CA ARG A 5 -0.43 -3.64 21.37
C ARG A 5 -0.27 -2.13 21.36
N THR A 6 0.97 -1.66 21.38
CA THR A 6 1.29 -0.23 21.27
C THR A 6 0.88 0.30 19.90
N LEU A 7 1.29 -0.37 18.82
CA LEU A 7 0.94 0.03 17.45
C LEU A 7 -0.58 0.07 17.23
N LYS A 8 -1.31 -0.97 17.65
CA LYS A 8 -2.77 -1.00 17.54
C LYS A 8 -3.44 0.12 18.33
N ARG A 9 -3.00 0.36 19.57
CA ARG A 9 -3.54 1.45 20.40
C ARG A 9 -3.32 2.82 19.74
N GLU A 10 -2.12 3.08 19.22
CA GLU A 10 -1.78 4.34 18.56
C GLU A 10 -2.58 4.52 17.27
N ALA A 11 -2.74 3.45 16.47
CA ALA A 11 -3.56 3.46 15.26
C ALA A 11 -5.04 3.75 15.55
N LEU A 12 -5.60 3.16 16.61
CA LEU A 12 -6.97 3.43 17.04
C LEU A 12 -7.16 4.91 17.42
N VAL A 13 -6.21 5.49 18.13
CA VAL A 13 -6.22 6.93 18.48
C VAL A 13 -6.15 7.78 17.21
N GLN A 14 -5.22 7.49 16.30
CA GLN A 14 -5.00 8.26 15.07
C GLN A 14 -6.18 8.14 14.09
N ALA A 15 -6.87 7.00 14.06
CA ALA A 15 -8.05 6.77 13.23
C ALA A 15 -9.36 7.20 13.91
N GLU A 16 -9.33 7.68 15.16
CA GLU A 16 -10.51 8.01 15.98
C GLU A 16 -11.50 6.85 16.10
N ARG A 17 -10.95 5.62 16.16
CA ARG A 17 -11.73 4.37 16.30
C ARG A 17 -11.51 3.75 17.68
N ARG A 18 -12.42 2.85 18.07
CA ARG A 18 -12.37 2.18 19.38
C ARG A 18 -11.90 0.73 19.32
N VAL A 19 -12.06 0.09 18.16
CA VAL A 19 -11.82 -1.33 17.95
C VAL A 19 -11.49 -1.59 16.49
N PHE A 20 -10.69 -2.62 16.23
CA PHE A 20 -10.57 -3.25 14.92
C PHE A 20 -11.74 -4.21 14.72
N ILE A 21 -12.40 -4.15 13.59
CA ILE A 21 -13.48 -5.07 13.23
C ILE A 21 -12.89 -6.42 12.84
N ASP A 22 -11.83 -6.38 12.04
CA ASP A 22 -11.07 -7.54 11.58
C ASP A 22 -9.69 -7.57 12.26
N ASN A 23 -9.31 -8.72 12.82
CA ASN A 23 -8.00 -8.96 13.43
C ASN A 23 -7.24 -10.12 12.76
N GLU A 24 -7.66 -10.59 11.59
CA GLU A 24 -7.01 -11.70 10.88
C GLU A 24 -5.56 -11.36 10.47
N PHE A 25 -5.22 -10.08 10.39
CA PHE A 25 -3.87 -9.61 10.13
C PHE A 25 -2.89 -9.79 11.30
N GLU A 26 -3.36 -9.98 12.53
CA GLU A 26 -2.50 -9.98 13.73
C GLU A 26 -1.38 -11.03 13.69
N PRO A 27 -1.63 -12.29 13.30
CA PRO A 27 -0.55 -13.28 13.23
C PRO A 27 0.54 -12.90 12.21
N LEU A 28 0.15 -12.25 11.11
CA LEU A 28 1.05 -11.79 10.05
C LEU A 28 1.91 -10.61 10.54
N LEU A 29 1.27 -9.64 11.19
CA LEU A 29 1.96 -8.51 11.81
C LEU A 29 2.90 -8.98 12.93
N ASP A 30 2.49 -9.90 13.78
CA ASP A 30 3.33 -10.47 14.83
C ASP A 30 4.59 -11.16 14.23
N ARG A 31 4.44 -11.88 13.12
CA ARG A 31 5.57 -12.51 12.41
C ARG A 31 6.54 -11.45 11.89
N LEU A 32 6.03 -10.37 11.26
CA LEU A 32 6.85 -9.27 10.78
C LEU A 32 7.55 -8.54 11.95
N LEU A 33 6.82 -8.26 13.04
CA LEU A 33 7.40 -7.61 14.23
C LEU A 33 8.50 -8.45 14.87
N LYS A 34 8.33 -9.77 14.90
CA LYS A 34 9.38 -10.69 15.37
C LYS A 34 10.64 -10.52 14.52
N ALA A 35 10.52 -10.56 13.19
CA ALA A 35 11.65 -10.41 12.29
C ALA A 35 12.35 -9.03 12.47
N LEU A 36 11.58 -7.95 12.47
CA LEU A 36 12.12 -6.60 12.69
C LEU A 36 12.85 -6.45 14.03
N ASN A 37 12.37 -7.11 15.06
CA ASN A 37 12.98 -7.04 16.39
C ASN A 37 14.20 -7.97 16.57
N THR A 38 14.32 -9.07 15.80
CA THR A 38 15.37 -10.09 16.03
C THR A 38 16.38 -10.23 14.90
N GLU A 39 15.99 -9.93 13.65
CA GLU A 39 16.85 -10.11 12.46
C GLU A 39 17.45 -8.78 11.99
N ALA A 40 16.62 -7.71 11.94
CA ALA A 40 16.94 -6.46 11.28
C ALA A 40 18.02 -5.61 11.95
N SER A 41 18.40 -5.89 13.20
CA SER A 41 19.38 -5.11 13.98
C SER A 41 19.09 -3.60 13.96
N LEU A 42 17.82 -3.21 14.12
CA LEU A 42 17.38 -1.81 14.01
C LEU A 42 18.00 -0.94 15.10
N ASN A 43 18.55 0.21 14.70
CA ASN A 43 18.87 1.31 15.60
C ASN A 43 17.59 2.10 15.97
N GLU A 44 17.72 3.15 16.80
CA GLU A 44 16.58 3.96 17.26
C GLU A 44 15.82 4.61 16.08
N VAL A 45 16.53 5.07 15.05
CA VAL A 45 15.92 5.66 13.84
C VAL A 45 15.11 4.61 13.07
N GLY A 46 15.69 3.41 12.89
CA GLY A 46 15.01 2.29 12.24
C GLY A 46 13.76 1.83 13.00
N VAL A 47 13.84 1.74 14.33
CA VAL A 47 12.66 1.45 15.17
C VAL A 47 11.59 2.51 15.00
N GLY A 48 11.97 3.80 15.00
CA GLY A 48 11.04 4.91 14.76
C GLY A 48 10.39 4.85 13.40
N PHE A 49 11.17 4.61 12.34
CA PHE A 49 10.70 4.50 10.96
C PHE A 49 9.68 3.35 10.79
N HIS A 50 10.04 2.13 11.20
CA HIS A 50 9.15 0.98 11.07
C HIS A 50 7.92 1.11 11.98
N GLY A 51 8.08 1.69 13.18
CA GLY A 51 6.95 1.96 14.07
C GLY A 51 5.93 2.91 13.46
N ALA A 52 6.39 4.03 12.88
CA ALA A 52 5.54 4.97 12.17
C ALA A 52 4.84 4.32 10.98
N ARG A 53 5.60 3.61 10.13
CA ARG A 53 5.05 2.93 8.94
C ARG A 53 3.97 1.91 9.30
N LEU A 54 4.23 1.02 10.26
CA LEU A 54 3.26 -0.01 10.67
C LEU A 54 2.01 0.60 11.33
N ARG A 55 2.17 1.65 12.13
CA ARG A 55 1.03 2.39 12.67
C ARG A 55 0.19 3.01 11.57
N ASP A 56 0.81 3.60 10.53
CA ASP A 56 0.09 4.23 9.44
C ASP A 56 -0.67 3.20 8.58
N LEU A 57 -0.09 2.01 8.34
CA LEU A 57 -0.79 0.89 7.71
C LEU A 57 -2.04 0.48 8.51
N LEU A 58 -1.91 0.31 9.83
CA LEU A 58 -3.03 -0.01 10.72
C LEU A 58 -4.08 1.10 10.74
N THR A 59 -3.65 2.36 10.75
CA THR A 59 -4.55 3.53 10.70
C THR A 59 -5.34 3.57 9.41
N ASN A 60 -4.69 3.30 8.27
CA ASN A 60 -5.36 3.23 6.98
C ASN A 60 -6.39 2.09 6.91
N ARG A 61 -6.09 0.91 7.49
CA ARG A 61 -7.08 -0.17 7.61
C ARG A 61 -8.34 0.29 8.34
N LEU A 62 -8.18 0.88 9.52
CA LEU A 62 -9.29 1.40 10.34
C LEU A 62 -10.10 2.48 9.61
N ARG A 63 -9.43 3.40 8.93
CA ARG A 63 -10.09 4.45 8.15
C ARG A 63 -10.82 3.88 6.94
N MET A 64 -10.25 2.90 6.25
CA MET A 64 -10.90 2.22 5.13
C MET A 64 -12.16 1.48 5.61
N GLU A 65 -12.10 0.78 6.76
CA GLU A 65 -13.29 0.18 7.39
C GLU A 65 -14.38 1.22 7.65
N ALA A 66 -14.02 2.39 8.19
CA ALA A 66 -14.99 3.47 8.45
C ALA A 66 -15.63 4.01 7.16
N TRP A 67 -14.85 4.08 6.05
CA TRP A 67 -15.40 4.48 4.75
C TRP A 67 -16.36 3.44 4.19
N VAL A 68 -16.05 2.15 4.31
CA VAL A 68 -16.93 1.05 3.88
C VAL A 68 -18.22 1.02 4.72
N GLU A 69 -18.13 1.27 6.04
CA GLU A 69 -19.32 1.41 6.89
C GLU A 69 -20.24 2.55 6.44
N LYS A 70 -19.66 3.68 6.03
CA LYS A 70 -20.39 4.86 5.55
C LYS A 70 -20.90 4.69 4.11
N HIS A 71 -20.16 3.98 3.28
CA HIS A 71 -20.38 3.80 1.85
C HIS A 71 -20.30 2.31 1.48
N PRO A 72 -21.30 1.48 1.86
CA PRO A 72 -21.27 0.04 1.62
C PRO A 72 -21.23 -0.33 0.12
N GLU A 73 -21.67 0.57 -0.77
CA GLU A 73 -21.57 0.42 -2.22
C GLU A 73 -20.13 0.27 -2.73
N ILE A 74 -19.10 0.60 -1.92
CA ILE A 74 -17.70 0.33 -2.23
C ILE A 74 -17.47 -1.17 -2.52
N LEU A 75 -18.11 -2.04 -1.75
CA LEU A 75 -17.97 -3.49 -1.90
C LEU A 75 -18.74 -4.05 -3.10
N GLU A 76 -19.58 -3.25 -3.76
CA GLU A 76 -20.28 -3.62 -4.99
C GLU A 76 -19.42 -3.41 -6.24
N GLU A 77 -18.32 -2.64 -6.12
CA GLU A 77 -17.36 -2.46 -7.21
C GLU A 77 -16.76 -3.79 -7.64
N THR A 78 -16.78 -4.07 -8.93
CA THR A 78 -16.25 -5.32 -9.50
C THR A 78 -14.92 -5.06 -10.19
N ILE A 79 -13.90 -5.81 -9.82
CA ILE A 79 -12.57 -5.78 -10.45
C ILE A 79 -12.51 -6.89 -11.49
N GLU A 80 -12.65 -6.52 -12.77
CA GLU A 80 -12.74 -7.48 -13.86
C GLU A 80 -11.45 -7.55 -14.68
N ARG A 81 -10.91 -8.75 -14.81
CA ARG A 81 -9.80 -9.10 -15.72
C ARG A 81 -8.67 -8.06 -15.71
N PRO A 82 -8.04 -7.77 -14.57
CA PRO A 82 -6.94 -6.81 -14.52
C PRO A 82 -5.82 -7.22 -15.50
N ILE A 83 -5.14 -6.25 -16.06
CA ILE A 83 -3.90 -6.44 -16.82
C ILE A 83 -2.76 -6.32 -15.81
N VAL A 84 -1.92 -7.33 -15.74
CA VAL A 84 -0.79 -7.36 -14.80
C VAL A 84 0.53 -7.36 -15.57
N VAL A 85 1.34 -6.33 -15.38
CA VAL A 85 2.71 -6.27 -15.89
C VAL A 85 3.62 -6.95 -14.88
N VAL A 86 4.13 -8.11 -15.24
CA VAL A 86 5.00 -8.92 -14.38
C VAL A 86 6.41 -8.98 -14.96
N GLY A 87 7.41 -8.84 -14.11
CA GLY A 87 8.80 -8.93 -14.53
C GLY A 87 9.75 -8.68 -13.37
N LEU A 88 11.00 -9.12 -13.53
CA LEU A 88 12.05 -8.85 -12.54
C LEU A 88 12.30 -7.35 -12.40
N PRO A 89 12.75 -6.88 -11.24
CA PRO A 89 13.22 -5.51 -11.07
C PRO A 89 14.25 -5.12 -12.14
N ARG A 90 14.24 -3.86 -12.56
CA ARG A 90 15.19 -3.27 -13.54
C ARG A 90 15.07 -3.82 -14.98
N THR A 91 13.93 -4.38 -15.37
CA THR A 91 13.66 -4.87 -16.74
C THR A 91 12.79 -3.91 -17.58
N GLY A 92 12.56 -2.67 -17.11
CA GLY A 92 11.77 -1.67 -17.82
C GLY A 92 10.27 -1.72 -17.56
N THR A 93 9.79 -2.53 -16.63
CA THR A 93 8.36 -2.69 -16.31
C THR A 93 7.69 -1.39 -15.90
N THR A 94 8.38 -0.48 -15.19
CA THR A 94 7.84 0.85 -14.82
C THR A 94 7.55 1.70 -16.06
N MET A 95 8.47 1.73 -17.03
CA MET A 95 8.25 2.45 -18.28
C MET A 95 7.08 1.86 -19.08
N LEU A 96 7.03 0.54 -19.20
CA LEU A 96 5.94 -0.16 -19.87
C LEU A 96 4.60 0.13 -19.21
N HIS A 97 4.54 0.01 -17.87
CA HIS A 97 3.34 0.28 -17.07
C HIS A 97 2.83 1.70 -17.29
N ARG A 98 3.71 2.72 -17.12
CA ARG A 98 3.34 4.13 -17.31
C ARG A 98 2.96 4.45 -18.76
N THR A 99 3.57 3.78 -19.74
CA THR A 99 3.20 3.95 -21.16
C THR A 99 1.81 3.39 -21.45
N ILE A 100 1.50 2.18 -20.97
CA ILE A 100 0.15 1.59 -21.13
C ILE A 100 -0.89 2.40 -20.37
N ALA A 101 -0.56 2.91 -19.18
CA ALA A 101 -1.46 3.71 -18.35
C ALA A 101 -1.85 5.07 -18.96
N THR A 102 -1.27 5.47 -20.10
CA THR A 102 -1.76 6.63 -20.88
C THR A 102 -3.10 6.38 -21.55
N ASP A 103 -3.51 5.12 -21.67
CA ASP A 103 -4.86 4.75 -22.15
C ASP A 103 -5.88 5.00 -21.05
N THR A 104 -6.74 5.99 -21.23
CA THR A 104 -7.78 6.41 -20.27
C THR A 104 -8.90 5.39 -20.09
N SER A 105 -8.96 4.35 -20.91
CA SER A 105 -9.87 3.22 -20.71
C SER A 105 -9.42 2.28 -19.58
N LEU A 106 -8.17 2.45 -19.11
CA LEU A 106 -7.59 1.70 -18.01
C LEU A 106 -7.57 2.54 -16.73
N LEU A 107 -7.61 1.86 -15.59
CA LEU A 107 -7.34 2.40 -14.28
C LEU A 107 -5.95 1.92 -13.83
N ALA A 108 -5.12 2.82 -13.34
CA ALA A 108 -3.85 2.45 -12.73
C ALA A 108 -3.80 3.00 -11.28
N PRO A 109 -3.15 2.30 -10.34
CA PRO A 109 -2.85 2.86 -9.03
C PRO A 109 -1.88 4.02 -9.20
N ILE A 110 -2.15 5.16 -8.58
CA ILE A 110 -1.26 6.33 -8.59
C ILE A 110 -0.45 6.34 -7.29
N TRP A 111 0.78 6.86 -7.30
CA TRP A 111 1.65 6.88 -6.13
C TRP A 111 0.93 7.36 -4.86
N TYR A 112 0.28 8.54 -4.90
CA TYR A 112 -0.40 9.07 -3.72
C TYR A 112 -1.54 8.18 -3.22
N GLU A 113 -2.21 7.44 -4.13
CA GLU A 113 -3.29 6.52 -3.79
C GLU A 113 -2.78 5.24 -3.10
N VAL A 114 -1.64 4.71 -3.54
CA VAL A 114 -1.07 3.50 -2.94
C VAL A 114 -0.35 3.79 -1.63
N ARG A 115 0.17 5.01 -1.46
CA ARG A 115 0.79 5.46 -0.21
C ARG A 115 -0.25 5.81 0.86
N GLN A 116 -1.33 6.47 0.44
CA GLN A 116 -2.42 6.91 1.31
C GLN A 116 -3.76 6.59 0.64
N PRO A 117 -4.25 5.33 0.75
CA PRO A 117 -5.43 4.91 0.00
C PRO A 117 -6.72 5.58 0.48
N VAL A 118 -6.72 6.18 1.67
CA VAL A 118 -7.92 6.74 2.29
C VAL A 118 -7.99 8.25 2.07
N PRO A 119 -9.07 8.77 1.45
CA PRO A 119 -9.28 10.21 1.31
C PRO A 119 -9.34 10.92 2.67
N LEU A 120 -8.80 12.13 2.74
CA LEU A 120 -8.83 12.95 3.96
C LEU A 120 -10.18 13.63 4.17
N ALA A 121 -10.96 13.82 3.11
CA ALA A 121 -12.30 14.39 3.15
C ALA A 121 -13.23 13.65 2.17
N ASP A 122 -14.54 13.70 2.45
CA ASP A 122 -15.58 13.18 1.57
C ASP A 122 -16.01 14.29 0.58
N ASP A 123 -15.04 14.81 -0.13
CA ASP A 123 -15.23 15.86 -1.16
C ASP A 123 -14.34 15.55 -2.36
N PHE A 124 -14.92 14.95 -3.39
CA PHE A 124 -14.21 14.52 -4.60
C PHE A 124 -14.19 15.60 -5.71
N GLU A 125 -14.80 16.75 -5.48
CA GLU A 125 -14.77 17.89 -6.41
C GLU A 125 -13.52 18.76 -6.21
N ARG A 126 -12.93 18.70 -5.01
CA ARG A 126 -11.69 19.43 -4.69
C ARG A 126 -10.46 18.67 -5.11
N GLU A 127 -9.34 19.38 -5.21
CA GLU A 127 -8.04 18.77 -5.33
C GLU A 127 -7.76 17.87 -4.11
N ASP A 128 -7.28 16.68 -4.37
CA ASP A 128 -7.01 15.69 -3.34
C ASP A 128 -5.77 16.09 -2.52
N GLU A 129 -5.95 16.43 -1.27
CA GLU A 129 -4.88 16.90 -0.37
C GLU A 129 -3.75 15.85 -0.21
N ARG A 130 -4.05 14.56 -0.42
CA ARG A 130 -3.04 13.48 -0.40
C ARG A 130 -1.95 13.68 -1.44
N ILE A 131 -2.25 14.39 -2.53
CA ILE A 131 -1.28 14.70 -3.59
C ILE A 131 -0.16 15.57 -3.04
N GLY A 132 -0.49 16.69 -2.41
CA GLY A 132 0.50 17.60 -1.82
C GLY A 132 1.34 16.93 -0.72
N ILE A 133 0.72 16.07 0.10
CA ILE A 133 1.44 15.28 1.12
C ILE A 133 2.43 14.33 0.46
N SER A 134 2.00 13.63 -0.61
CA SER A 134 2.87 12.69 -1.32
C SER A 134 3.96 13.38 -2.14
N GLU A 135 3.72 14.57 -2.67
CA GLU A 135 4.75 15.40 -3.33
C GLU A 135 5.85 15.79 -2.34
N ALA A 136 5.46 16.21 -1.13
CA ALA A 136 6.42 16.50 -0.06
C ALA A 136 7.19 15.24 0.39
N GLU A 137 6.52 14.10 0.50
CA GLU A 137 7.16 12.81 0.82
C GLU A 137 8.20 12.42 -0.23
N VAL A 138 7.85 12.46 -1.52
CA VAL A 138 8.77 12.15 -2.63
C VAL A 138 9.97 13.10 -2.62
N THR A 139 9.75 14.38 -2.40
CA THR A 139 10.81 15.38 -2.30
C THR A 139 11.79 15.02 -1.17
N ALA A 140 11.28 14.76 0.03
CA ALA A 140 12.09 14.40 1.17
C ALA A 140 12.86 13.07 0.97
N MET A 141 12.26 12.09 0.32
CA MET A 141 12.91 10.81 -0.01
C MET A 141 14.09 11.04 -0.99
N LEU A 142 13.89 11.85 -2.03
CA LEU A 142 14.94 12.15 -3.02
C LEU A 142 16.05 13.06 -2.47
N GLU A 143 15.74 13.93 -1.51
CA GLU A 143 16.76 14.70 -0.79
C GLU A 143 17.61 13.81 0.13
N ALA A 144 16.99 12.85 0.80
CA ALA A 144 17.68 11.92 1.70
C ALA A 144 18.52 10.87 0.94
N ALA A 145 18.05 10.43 -0.23
CA ALA A 145 18.68 9.38 -1.05
C ALA A 145 18.49 9.68 -2.55
N PRO A 146 19.31 10.59 -3.15
CA PRO A 146 19.15 11.01 -4.56
C PRO A 146 19.26 9.86 -5.58
N GLU A 147 19.98 8.80 -5.23
CA GLU A 147 20.12 7.58 -6.04
C GLU A 147 18.78 6.85 -6.28
N LEU A 148 17.78 7.05 -5.44
CA LEU A 148 16.46 6.47 -5.63
C LEU A 148 15.82 6.89 -6.96
N ALA A 149 16.10 8.10 -7.45
CA ALA A 149 15.60 8.55 -8.74
C ALA A 149 16.03 7.65 -9.91
N ALA A 150 17.23 7.04 -9.81
CA ALA A 150 17.74 6.12 -10.83
C ALA A 150 17.21 4.68 -10.64
N ILE A 151 16.87 4.31 -9.40
CA ILE A 151 16.40 2.96 -9.07
C ILE A 151 14.89 2.84 -9.33
N HIS A 152 14.13 3.79 -8.80
CA HIS A 152 12.65 3.84 -8.94
C HIS A 152 12.23 5.30 -9.17
N PRO A 153 11.86 5.70 -10.39
CA PRO A 153 11.40 7.05 -10.67
C PRO A 153 10.09 7.33 -9.91
N MET A 154 10.17 8.05 -8.80
CA MET A 154 9.01 8.39 -7.96
C MET A 154 8.36 9.68 -8.44
N ASP A 155 7.03 9.68 -8.52
CA ASP A 155 6.22 10.84 -8.85
C ASP A 155 4.84 10.65 -8.20
N ALA A 156 4.44 11.57 -7.35
CA ALA A 156 3.19 11.50 -6.61
C ALA A 156 1.94 11.35 -7.49
N ARG A 157 1.99 11.84 -8.72
CA ARG A 157 0.88 11.84 -9.69
C ARG A 157 1.01 10.75 -10.77
N ALA A 158 2.08 9.98 -10.76
CA ALA A 158 2.30 8.93 -11.77
C ALA A 158 1.80 7.55 -11.30
N PRO A 159 1.45 6.67 -12.26
CA PRO A 159 1.16 5.26 -11.95
C PRO A 159 2.33 4.58 -11.25
N ASP A 160 2.00 3.80 -10.20
CA ASP A 160 2.98 3.07 -9.41
C ASP A 160 2.47 1.68 -8.97
N GLU A 161 3.27 0.98 -8.17
CA GLU A 161 3.07 -0.42 -7.84
C GLU A 161 2.00 -0.61 -6.73
N GLU A 162 1.05 -1.51 -6.98
CA GLU A 162 0.03 -1.90 -5.99
C GLU A 162 0.58 -2.72 -4.83
N ILE A 163 1.85 -3.09 -4.83
CA ILE A 163 2.49 -3.78 -3.70
C ILE A 163 2.37 -3.00 -2.39
N MET A 164 2.30 -1.67 -2.46
CA MET A 164 2.09 -0.82 -1.30
C MET A 164 0.66 -0.94 -0.74
N LEU A 165 -0.33 -1.28 -1.57
CA LEU A 165 -1.67 -1.63 -1.08
C LEU A 165 -1.65 -3.02 -0.43
N LEU A 166 -0.95 -3.98 -1.05
CA LEU A 166 -0.78 -5.32 -0.50
C LEU A 166 -0.09 -5.30 0.87
N GLU A 167 0.81 -4.34 1.12
CA GLU A 167 1.50 -4.19 2.40
C GLU A 167 0.52 -4.00 3.57
N HIS A 168 -0.67 -3.42 3.34
CA HIS A 168 -1.68 -3.29 4.39
C HIS A 168 -2.22 -4.64 4.89
N SER A 169 -2.02 -5.73 4.13
CA SER A 169 -2.34 -7.09 4.58
C SER A 169 -1.24 -7.70 5.46
N PHE A 170 -0.06 -7.10 5.51
CA PHE A 170 1.18 -7.65 6.09
C PHE A 170 1.71 -8.90 5.37
N MET A 171 1.24 -9.16 4.14
CA MET A 171 1.69 -10.24 3.24
C MET A 171 2.41 -9.66 2.03
N SER A 172 3.39 -8.81 2.25
CA SER A 172 4.12 -8.10 1.19
C SER A 172 5.62 -8.18 1.40
N THR A 173 6.39 -8.20 0.32
CA THR A 173 7.85 -8.13 0.34
C THR A 173 8.39 -6.72 0.56
N VAL A 174 7.53 -5.70 0.66
CA VAL A 174 7.96 -4.30 0.89
C VAL A 174 8.85 -4.13 2.12
N PRO A 175 8.61 -4.80 3.28
CA PRO A 175 9.48 -4.67 4.45
C PRO A 175 10.93 -5.06 4.19
N GLU A 176 11.20 -6.01 3.27
CA GLU A 176 12.56 -6.43 2.89
C GLU A 176 13.33 -5.34 2.14
N CYS A 177 12.63 -4.34 1.57
CA CYS A 177 13.27 -3.18 0.94
C CYS A 177 13.89 -2.21 1.97
N TYR A 178 13.45 -2.30 3.23
CA TYR A 178 13.84 -1.36 4.30
C TYR A 178 14.60 -2.02 5.45
N ALA A 179 14.59 -3.35 5.55
CA ALA A 179 15.24 -4.10 6.62
C ALA A 179 15.75 -5.45 6.13
N HIS A 180 16.89 -5.88 6.66
CA HIS A 180 17.40 -7.23 6.41
C HIS A 180 16.67 -8.23 7.32
N ILE A 181 15.67 -8.89 6.76
CA ILE A 181 14.77 -9.84 7.46
C ILE A 181 14.56 -11.12 6.63
N PRO A 182 15.63 -11.87 6.33
CA PRO A 182 15.58 -13.01 5.42
C PRO A 182 14.65 -14.13 5.89
N GLU A 183 14.58 -14.42 7.19
CA GLU A 183 13.67 -15.45 7.71
C GLU A 183 12.18 -15.07 7.53
N PHE A 184 11.88 -13.77 7.50
CA PHE A 184 10.53 -13.30 7.16
C PHE A 184 10.25 -13.51 5.68
N GLY A 185 11.20 -13.19 4.80
CA GLY A 185 11.08 -13.40 3.36
C GLY A 185 10.85 -14.89 3.02
N ASP A 186 11.70 -15.76 3.52
CA ASP A 186 11.60 -17.22 3.33
C ASP A 186 10.24 -17.74 3.82
N TRP A 187 9.81 -17.30 5.02
CA TRP A 187 8.50 -17.67 5.55
C TRP A 187 7.37 -17.17 4.66
N LEU A 188 7.43 -15.92 4.18
CA LEU A 188 6.39 -15.32 3.34
C LEU A 188 6.19 -16.09 2.03
N TYR A 189 7.29 -16.59 1.41
CA TYR A 189 7.23 -17.38 0.19
C TYR A 189 6.50 -18.71 0.37
N GLU A 190 6.45 -19.27 1.58
CA GLU A 190 5.77 -20.52 1.89
C GLU A 190 4.28 -20.33 2.24
N GLN A 191 3.82 -19.08 2.40
CA GLN A 191 2.43 -18.82 2.80
C GLN A 191 1.46 -18.84 1.62
N ASP A 192 0.24 -19.27 1.88
CA ASP A 192 -0.89 -19.01 0.99
C ASP A 192 -1.19 -17.50 0.99
N GLN A 193 -1.03 -16.87 -0.15
CA GLN A 193 -1.21 -15.43 -0.34
C GLN A 193 -2.68 -15.01 -0.53
N SER A 194 -3.63 -15.94 -0.54
CA SER A 194 -5.05 -15.67 -0.82
C SER A 194 -5.60 -14.53 0.05
N ALA A 195 -5.34 -14.54 1.35
CA ALA A 195 -5.78 -13.48 2.25
C ALA A 195 -5.18 -12.10 1.92
N GLY A 196 -3.92 -12.07 1.46
CA GLY A 196 -3.27 -10.84 1.00
C GLY A 196 -3.92 -10.29 -0.26
N TYR A 197 -4.19 -11.16 -1.23
CA TYR A 197 -4.85 -10.78 -2.48
C TYR A 197 -6.33 -10.41 -2.29
N ASP A 198 -7.04 -11.06 -1.37
CA ASP A 198 -8.40 -10.65 -0.99
C ASP A 198 -8.41 -9.24 -0.40
N TYR A 199 -7.39 -8.91 0.41
CA TYR A 199 -7.25 -7.56 0.92
C TYR A 199 -6.89 -6.55 -0.19
N LEU A 200 -5.99 -6.90 -1.10
CA LEU A 200 -5.67 -6.09 -2.29
C LEU A 200 -6.92 -5.85 -3.14
N TYR A 201 -7.75 -6.86 -3.35
CA TYR A 201 -9.01 -6.73 -4.08
C TYR A 201 -9.91 -5.66 -3.43
N ARG A 202 -10.08 -5.68 -2.11
CA ARG A 202 -10.83 -4.65 -1.36
C ARG A 202 -10.22 -3.26 -1.51
N CYS A 203 -8.90 -3.15 -1.48
CA CYS A 203 -8.21 -1.88 -1.75
C CYS A 203 -8.51 -1.36 -3.16
N LEU A 204 -8.50 -2.24 -4.17
CA LEU A 204 -8.82 -1.87 -5.55
C LEU A 204 -10.30 -1.47 -5.71
N GLN A 205 -11.25 -2.17 -5.05
CA GLN A 205 -12.65 -1.75 -5.00
C GLN A 205 -12.77 -0.32 -4.43
N PHE A 206 -12.09 -0.04 -3.32
CA PHE A 206 -12.12 1.26 -2.68
C PHE A 206 -11.52 2.36 -3.57
N LEU A 207 -10.39 2.11 -4.22
CA LEU A 207 -9.80 3.06 -5.17
C LEU A 207 -10.66 3.23 -6.42
N GLN A 208 -11.27 2.17 -6.96
CA GLN A 208 -12.15 2.24 -8.12
C GLN A 208 -13.36 3.12 -7.83
N TRP A 209 -14.01 2.93 -6.69
CA TRP A 209 -15.09 3.78 -6.22
C TRP A 209 -14.68 5.26 -6.12
N GLN A 210 -13.49 5.58 -5.57
CA GLN A 210 -12.97 6.94 -5.53
C GLN A 210 -12.75 7.52 -6.94
N LYS A 211 -12.13 6.73 -7.84
CA LYS A 211 -11.87 7.14 -9.23
C LYS A 211 -13.15 7.45 -9.99
N ARG A 212 -14.21 6.66 -9.80
CA ARG A 212 -15.53 6.92 -10.40
C ARG A 212 -16.13 8.23 -9.89
N ARG A 213 -16.01 8.54 -8.61
CA ARG A 213 -16.44 9.82 -8.04
C ARG A 213 -15.66 11.02 -8.57
N LYS A 214 -14.44 10.81 -9.03
CA LYS A 214 -13.61 11.80 -9.74
C LYS A 214 -13.84 11.80 -11.26
N GLY A 215 -14.86 11.11 -11.75
CA GLY A 215 -15.25 11.08 -13.18
C GLY A 215 -14.40 10.18 -14.06
N GLN A 216 -13.56 9.30 -13.49
CA GLN A 216 -12.82 8.33 -14.31
C GLN A 216 -13.74 7.19 -14.75
N THR A 217 -13.65 6.84 -16.04
CA THR A 217 -14.54 5.84 -16.68
C THR A 217 -13.83 4.54 -17.06
N GLY A 218 -12.55 4.42 -16.75
CA GLY A 218 -11.79 3.19 -17.00
C GLY A 218 -12.44 1.97 -16.34
N THR A 219 -12.39 0.82 -17.03
CA THR A 219 -13.10 -0.40 -16.58
C THR A 219 -12.18 -1.53 -16.18
N ARG A 220 -10.90 -1.43 -16.51
CA ARG A 220 -9.91 -2.48 -16.20
C ARG A 220 -8.70 -1.87 -15.49
N TRP A 221 -8.26 -2.56 -14.46
CA TRP A 221 -7.02 -2.19 -13.78
C TRP A 221 -5.80 -2.62 -14.58
N LEU A 222 -4.79 -1.75 -14.59
CA LEU A 222 -3.45 -2.02 -15.03
C LEU A 222 -2.54 -2.00 -13.79
N LEU A 223 -2.04 -3.16 -13.42
CA LEU A 223 -1.25 -3.40 -12.21
C LEU A 223 0.20 -3.73 -12.60
N LYS A 224 1.16 -3.48 -11.70
CA LYS A 224 2.56 -3.80 -11.93
C LYS A 224 3.32 -3.96 -10.61
N THR A 225 3.77 -5.16 -10.32
CA THR A 225 4.78 -5.39 -9.28
C THR A 225 5.55 -6.68 -9.54
N PRO A 226 6.86 -6.76 -9.19
CA PRO A 226 7.60 -8.03 -9.23
C PRO A 226 7.08 -9.07 -8.23
N HIS A 227 6.35 -8.67 -7.19
CA HIS A 227 5.79 -9.57 -6.19
C HIS A 227 4.98 -10.73 -6.81
N HIS A 228 4.19 -10.44 -7.86
CA HIS A 228 3.37 -11.45 -8.54
C HIS A 228 4.15 -12.54 -9.29
N LEU A 229 5.49 -12.45 -9.37
CA LEU A 229 6.31 -13.53 -9.97
C LEU A 229 6.32 -14.82 -9.13
N HIS A 230 5.99 -14.71 -7.86
CA HIS A 230 6.08 -15.81 -6.89
C HIS A 230 4.73 -16.44 -6.54
N TYR A 231 3.61 -15.79 -6.95
CA TYR A 231 2.27 -16.15 -6.49
C TYR A 231 1.24 -16.16 -7.63
#